data_8bbec675c97898c6fff1c8a73c8ef229
#
_entry.id   8bbec675c97898c6fff1c8a73c8ef229
#
_cell.length_a   1.000
_cell.length_b   1.000
_cell.length_c   1.000
_cell.angle_alpha   90.00
_cell.angle_beta   90.00
_cell.angle_gamma   90.00
#
_symmetry.space_group_name_H-M   'P 1'
#
loop_
_entity.id
_entity.type
_entity.pdbx_description
1 polymer ?
#
loop_
_entity_poly.entity_id
_entity_poly.type
_entity_poly.pdbx_seq_one_letter_code
_entity_poly.pdbx_strand_id
1 'polypeptide(L)'
;NTLNAKRCDVIIGTNTTYDALDTTKPYYRAGHVWIYREDSGYDISSWDSPDLKKAVIGLVDKSPVTQALSRNGLMANAKPYRIQRDLTKSPGEPVEDVVSGKIDVAIMWGPLGGYYAKQSDVDLVVVEIPEYAEGNSRLQGKTYWNISAGVRKREVERREMVEGAIFRNLDKIYAIMDEYGIPHTEPIFVDRLDGYKRHKK
;
A
#
# COMPACT_ATOMS: atom_id res chain seq x y z
N ASN A 1 6.72 19.94 -5.18
CA ASN A 1 6.28 20.15 -3.79
C ASN A 1 5.10 21.12 -3.75
N THR A 2 3.87 20.57 -3.82
CA THR A 2 2.63 21.35 -3.95
C THR A 2 2.26 22.07 -2.65
N LEU A 3 2.51 21.47 -1.47
CA LEU A 3 2.25 22.07 -0.16
C LEU A 3 3.12 23.29 0.09
N ASN A 4 4.44 23.18 -0.06
CA ASN A 4 5.37 24.30 0.18
C ASN A 4 5.17 25.43 -0.85
N ALA A 5 4.75 25.10 -2.07
CA ALA A 5 4.38 26.08 -3.08
C ALA A 5 2.97 26.69 -2.85
N LYS A 6 2.31 26.35 -1.77
CA LYS A 6 0.93 26.78 -1.42
C LYS A 6 -0.12 26.51 -2.52
N ARG A 7 0.09 25.47 -3.31
CA ARG A 7 -0.84 25.02 -4.36
C ARG A 7 -1.92 24.06 -3.83
N CYS A 8 -1.69 23.49 -2.64
CA CYS A 8 -2.68 22.77 -1.84
C CYS A 8 -2.35 22.98 -0.35
N ASP A 9 -3.28 22.68 0.53
CA ASP A 9 -3.14 22.88 1.96
C ASP A 9 -3.10 21.59 2.77
N VAL A 10 -3.59 20.49 2.19
CA VAL A 10 -3.66 19.18 2.83
C VAL A 10 -3.31 18.10 1.83
N ILE A 11 -2.59 17.07 2.29
CA ILE A 11 -2.41 15.79 1.60
C ILE A 11 -3.14 14.73 2.42
N ILE A 12 -4.12 14.05 1.82
CA ILE A 12 -4.98 13.10 2.57
C ILE A 12 -4.27 11.77 2.80
N GLY A 13 -3.43 11.28 1.90
CA GLY A 13 -2.77 9.98 2.01
C GLY A 13 -1.25 10.12 2.15
N THR A 14 -0.75 10.20 3.38
CA THR A 14 0.70 10.18 3.64
C THR A 14 1.05 9.20 4.76
N ASN A 15 2.28 8.72 4.76
CA ASN A 15 2.78 7.93 5.86
C ASN A 15 2.85 8.79 7.14
N THR A 16 2.33 8.28 8.24
CA THR A 16 2.27 8.97 9.55
C THR A 16 3.64 9.46 10.03
N THR A 17 4.72 8.78 9.65
CA THR A 17 6.09 9.13 10.06
C THR A 17 6.84 9.99 9.04
N TYR A 18 6.15 10.63 8.11
CA TYR A 18 6.80 11.46 7.09
C TYR A 18 7.24 12.81 7.66
N ASP A 19 8.52 12.94 7.97
CA ASP A 19 9.10 14.07 8.70
C ASP A 19 8.98 15.43 8.00
N ALA A 20 8.72 15.47 6.70
CA ALA A 20 8.56 16.73 5.97
C ALA A 20 7.21 17.45 6.26
N LEU A 21 6.27 16.77 6.91
CA LEU A 21 4.93 17.27 7.19
C LEU A 21 4.59 17.19 8.69
N ASP A 22 3.61 17.98 9.13
CA ASP A 22 2.88 17.70 10.35
C ASP A 22 1.69 16.80 10.00
N THR A 23 1.70 15.57 10.51
CA THR A 23 0.68 14.57 10.20
C THR A 23 -0.37 14.50 11.31
N THR A 24 -1.61 14.22 10.92
CA THR A 24 -2.67 13.82 11.85
C THR A 24 -2.32 12.49 12.51
N LYS A 25 -3.10 12.08 13.50
CA LYS A 25 -3.15 10.66 13.87
C LYS A 25 -3.53 9.84 12.65
N PRO A 26 -3.02 8.59 12.54
CA PRO A 26 -3.42 7.72 11.45
C PRO A 26 -4.91 7.38 11.55
N TYR A 27 -5.57 7.31 10.39
CA TYR A 27 -6.99 6.98 10.33
C TYR A 27 -7.28 5.65 9.62
N TYR A 28 -6.29 5.09 8.92
CA TYR A 28 -6.31 3.70 8.47
C TYR A 28 -4.89 3.18 8.32
N ARG A 29 -4.79 1.88 8.09
CA ARG A 29 -3.57 1.17 7.81
C ARG A 29 -3.76 0.32 6.58
N ALA A 30 -2.78 0.32 5.68
CA ALA A 30 -2.81 -0.49 4.48
C ALA A 30 -1.44 -1.08 4.17
N GLY A 31 -1.45 -2.17 3.44
CA GLY A 31 -0.28 -2.89 2.99
C GLY A 31 -0.24 -3.08 1.48
N HIS A 32 0.75 -3.84 1.01
CA HIS A 32 0.78 -4.38 -0.33
C HIS A 32 -0.05 -5.66 -0.40
N VAL A 33 -0.50 -5.98 -1.60
CA VAL A 33 -1.33 -7.16 -1.89
C VAL A 33 -0.75 -7.95 -3.04
N TRP A 34 -1.00 -9.27 -3.02
CA TRP A 34 -0.95 -10.10 -4.21
C TRP A 34 -2.31 -10.10 -4.89
N ILE A 35 -2.32 -9.99 -6.21
CA ILE A 35 -3.53 -10.01 -7.03
C ILE A 35 -3.32 -11.05 -8.13
N TYR A 36 -4.22 -12.00 -8.24
CA TYR A 36 -4.18 -13.04 -9.27
C TYR A 36 -5.59 -13.48 -9.63
N ARG A 37 -5.76 -14.19 -10.74
CA ARG A 37 -7.07 -14.65 -11.19
C ARG A 37 -7.59 -15.78 -10.28
N GLU A 38 -8.87 -15.75 -9.93
CA GLU A 38 -9.50 -16.79 -9.14
C GLU A 38 -9.43 -18.16 -9.85
N ASP A 39 -9.62 -18.17 -11.18
CA ASP A 39 -9.56 -19.38 -12.00
C ASP A 39 -8.14 -19.92 -12.24
N SER A 40 -7.10 -19.25 -11.74
CA SER A 40 -5.71 -19.72 -11.86
C SER A 40 -5.41 -20.98 -11.03
N GLY A 41 -6.22 -21.25 -10.01
CA GLY A 41 -6.00 -22.32 -9.05
C GLY A 41 -4.81 -22.06 -8.10
N TYR A 42 -4.28 -20.84 -8.05
CA TYR A 42 -3.20 -20.46 -7.13
C TYR A 42 -3.71 -20.30 -5.70
N ASP A 43 -2.86 -20.73 -4.75
CA ASP A 43 -3.03 -20.47 -3.31
C ASP A 43 -1.80 -19.72 -2.80
N ILE A 44 -1.91 -18.39 -2.76
CA ILE A 44 -0.81 -17.51 -2.37
C ILE A 44 -1.19 -16.80 -1.07
N SER A 45 -0.58 -17.23 0.02
CA SER A 45 -0.78 -16.67 1.37
C SER A 45 0.52 -16.22 2.03
N SER A 46 1.67 -16.59 1.46
CA SER A 46 2.99 -16.23 1.99
C SER A 46 4.04 -16.12 0.88
N TRP A 47 5.21 -15.56 1.20
CA TRP A 47 6.34 -15.52 0.29
C TRP A 47 6.90 -16.90 -0.09
N ASP A 48 6.61 -17.93 0.73
CA ASP A 48 7.03 -19.30 0.51
C ASP A 48 6.02 -20.13 -0.29
N SER A 49 4.87 -19.57 -0.64
CA SER A 49 3.84 -20.26 -1.43
C SER A 49 4.45 -20.84 -2.71
N PRO A 50 4.28 -22.16 -2.98
CA PRO A 50 4.89 -22.82 -4.14
C PRO A 50 4.47 -22.21 -5.47
N ASP A 51 3.25 -21.70 -5.55
CA ASP A 51 2.71 -21.09 -6.77
C ASP A 51 3.39 -19.76 -7.08
N LEU A 52 3.72 -18.97 -6.05
CA LEU A 52 4.44 -17.73 -6.21
C LEU A 52 5.84 -17.95 -6.84
N LYS A 53 6.48 -19.09 -6.58
CA LYS A 53 7.79 -19.44 -7.15
C LYS A 53 7.75 -19.79 -8.64
N LYS A 54 6.57 -20.14 -9.15
CA LYS A 54 6.36 -20.50 -10.56
C LYS A 54 5.79 -19.33 -11.37
N ALA A 55 5.13 -18.39 -10.69
CA ALA A 55 4.40 -17.29 -11.29
C ALA A 55 5.31 -16.24 -11.91
N VAL A 56 4.87 -15.65 -13.01
CA VAL A 56 5.39 -14.37 -13.53
C VAL A 56 4.82 -13.25 -12.68
N ILE A 57 5.69 -12.56 -11.95
CA ILE A 57 5.27 -11.59 -10.91
C ILE A 57 5.44 -10.16 -11.42
N GLY A 58 4.34 -9.44 -11.60
CA GLY A 58 4.39 -8.01 -11.85
C GLY A 58 4.57 -7.21 -10.58
N LEU A 59 5.52 -6.26 -10.57
CA LEU A 59 5.67 -5.33 -9.45
C LEU A 59 5.96 -3.92 -9.93
N VAL A 60 5.54 -2.95 -9.14
CA VAL A 60 5.88 -1.54 -9.40
C VAL A 60 7.36 -1.32 -9.11
N ASP A 61 8.09 -0.82 -10.12
CA ASP A 61 9.54 -0.56 -10.03
C ASP A 61 9.87 0.37 -8.84
N LYS A 62 10.89 -0.01 -8.07
CA LYS A 62 11.35 0.71 -6.87
C LYS A 62 10.32 0.81 -5.74
N SER A 63 9.30 -0.03 -5.76
CA SER A 63 8.39 -0.16 -4.62
C SER A 63 9.09 -0.83 -3.43
N PRO A 64 8.59 -0.63 -2.20
CA PRO A 64 9.17 -1.25 -1.01
C PRO A 64 9.23 -2.77 -1.08
N VAL A 65 8.29 -3.42 -1.77
CA VAL A 65 8.23 -4.88 -1.91
C VAL A 65 9.33 -5.47 -2.81
N THR A 66 10.02 -4.65 -3.61
CA THR A 66 11.16 -5.09 -4.43
C THR A 66 12.23 -5.77 -3.57
N GLN A 67 12.50 -5.24 -2.37
CA GLN A 67 13.46 -5.81 -1.45
C GLN A 67 12.96 -7.16 -0.89
N ALA A 68 11.68 -7.28 -0.56
CA ALA A 68 11.09 -8.53 -0.11
C ALA A 68 11.17 -9.61 -1.20
N LEU A 69 10.83 -9.26 -2.44
CA LEU A 69 10.93 -10.14 -3.60
C LEU A 69 12.37 -10.68 -3.79
N SER A 70 13.35 -9.77 -3.70
CA SER A 70 14.77 -10.13 -3.82
C SER A 70 15.24 -11.08 -2.72
N ARG A 71 14.85 -10.82 -1.47
CA ARG A 71 15.21 -11.64 -0.31
C ARG A 71 14.60 -13.05 -0.36
N ASN A 72 13.44 -13.17 -1.00
CA ASN A 72 12.76 -14.46 -1.19
C ASN A 72 13.15 -15.17 -2.51
N GLY A 73 14.16 -14.66 -3.23
CA GLY A 73 14.68 -15.30 -4.44
C GLY A 73 13.74 -15.24 -5.66
N LEU A 74 12.75 -14.33 -5.66
CA LEU A 74 11.70 -14.26 -6.68
C LEU A 74 12.00 -13.25 -7.80
N MET A 75 13.15 -12.58 -7.78
CA MET A 75 13.49 -11.54 -8.78
C MET A 75 13.63 -12.06 -10.20
N ALA A 76 13.98 -13.34 -10.39
CA ALA A 76 14.10 -13.92 -11.72
C ALA A 76 12.77 -13.95 -12.49
N ASN A 77 11.66 -14.02 -11.77
CA ASN A 77 10.30 -14.07 -12.32
C ASN A 77 9.62 -12.69 -12.33
N ALA A 78 10.33 -11.63 -11.97
CA ALA A 78 9.77 -10.31 -11.78
C ALA A 78 9.70 -9.49 -13.07
N LYS A 79 8.52 -8.96 -13.39
CA LYS A 79 8.28 -7.98 -14.45
C LYS A 79 8.07 -6.61 -13.83
N PRO A 80 8.97 -5.63 -14.01
CA PRO A 80 8.83 -4.31 -13.42
C PRO A 80 7.87 -3.41 -14.21
N TYR A 81 7.00 -2.70 -13.51
CA TYR A 81 6.11 -1.66 -14.04
C TYR A 81 6.56 -0.26 -13.60
N ARG A 82 6.65 0.68 -14.54
CA ARG A 82 7.13 2.06 -14.27
C ARG A 82 6.01 3.07 -14.18
N ILE A 83 4.86 2.65 -13.70
CA ILE A 83 3.64 3.47 -13.62
C ILE A 83 3.78 4.74 -12.75
N GLN A 84 4.71 4.75 -11.79
CA GLN A 84 4.94 5.93 -10.95
C GLN A 84 5.70 7.07 -11.66
N ARG A 85 6.32 6.81 -12.81
CA ARG A 85 7.15 7.76 -13.53
C ARG A 85 6.58 8.16 -14.87
N ASP A 86 5.69 7.38 -15.40
CA ASP A 86 5.04 7.59 -16.69
C ASP A 86 3.55 7.83 -16.46
N LEU A 87 3.18 9.11 -16.39
CA LEU A 87 1.80 9.54 -16.17
C LEU A 87 0.87 9.25 -17.37
N THR A 88 1.40 8.74 -18.47
CA THR A 88 0.58 8.30 -19.62
C THR A 88 0.08 6.87 -19.45
N LYS A 89 0.65 6.13 -18.50
CA LYS A 89 0.27 4.75 -18.20
C LYS A 89 -0.82 4.67 -17.13
N SER A 90 -1.73 3.71 -17.30
CA SER A 90 -2.72 3.39 -16.28
C SER A 90 -2.01 2.90 -15.02
N PRO A 91 -2.33 3.45 -13.83
CA PRO A 91 -1.87 2.86 -12.58
C PRO A 91 -2.37 1.42 -12.36
N GLY A 92 -3.41 1.00 -13.07
CA GLY A 92 -3.96 -0.36 -13.09
C GLY A 92 -3.28 -1.32 -14.06
N GLU A 93 -2.30 -0.88 -14.87
CA GLU A 93 -1.64 -1.73 -15.89
C GLU A 93 -1.22 -3.11 -15.35
N PRO A 94 -0.68 -3.27 -14.12
CA PRO A 94 -0.37 -4.61 -13.60
C PRO A 94 -1.60 -5.50 -13.41
N VAL A 95 -2.75 -4.94 -13.01
CA VAL A 95 -4.00 -5.70 -12.87
C VAL A 95 -4.54 -6.08 -14.25
N GLU A 96 -4.52 -5.16 -15.21
CA GLU A 96 -4.91 -5.41 -16.60
C GLU A 96 -4.06 -6.54 -17.23
N ASP A 97 -2.77 -6.59 -16.89
CA ASP A 97 -1.87 -7.65 -17.36
C ASP A 97 -2.12 -9.00 -16.65
N VAL A 98 -2.62 -9.03 -15.40
CA VAL A 98 -3.14 -10.26 -14.76
C VAL A 98 -4.41 -10.72 -15.45
N VAL A 99 -5.35 -9.84 -15.71
CA VAL A 99 -6.62 -10.15 -16.41
C VAL A 99 -6.35 -10.75 -17.78
N SER A 100 -5.41 -10.19 -18.53
CA SER A 100 -5.06 -10.67 -19.88
C SER A 100 -4.08 -11.89 -19.89
N GLY A 101 -3.63 -12.35 -18.75
CA GLY A 101 -2.69 -13.47 -18.63
C GLY A 101 -1.27 -13.17 -19.08
N LYS A 102 -0.86 -11.91 -19.18
CA LYS A 102 0.53 -11.53 -19.49
C LYS A 102 1.48 -11.68 -18.30
N ILE A 103 0.92 -11.64 -17.09
CA ILE A 103 1.54 -12.00 -15.82
C ILE A 103 0.55 -12.84 -15.01
N ASP A 104 1.05 -13.60 -14.07
CA ASP A 104 0.23 -14.47 -13.25
C ASP A 104 -0.22 -13.76 -11.96
N VAL A 105 0.67 -12.97 -11.37
CA VAL A 105 0.46 -12.30 -10.08
C VAL A 105 0.94 -10.86 -10.16
N ALA A 106 0.13 -9.91 -9.73
CA ALA A 106 0.56 -8.53 -9.51
C ALA A 106 0.82 -8.27 -8.03
N ILE A 107 1.90 -7.57 -7.70
CA ILE A 107 2.15 -7.03 -6.37
C ILE A 107 1.97 -5.52 -6.42
N MET A 108 0.97 -5.01 -5.70
CA MET A 108 0.60 -3.61 -5.72
C MET A 108 0.39 -3.05 -4.31
N TRP A 109 0.42 -1.74 -4.20
CA TRP A 109 -0.11 -1.04 -3.04
C TRP A 109 -1.60 -1.35 -2.90
N GLY A 110 -2.02 -1.88 -1.74
CA GLY A 110 -3.36 -2.42 -1.52
C GLY A 110 -4.51 -1.49 -1.94
N PRO A 111 -4.54 -0.22 -1.50
CA PRO A 111 -5.57 0.71 -1.93
C PRO A 111 -5.70 0.88 -3.44
N LEU A 112 -4.59 0.86 -4.16
CA LEU A 112 -4.59 0.97 -5.61
C LEU A 112 -4.96 -0.36 -6.26
N GLY A 113 -4.33 -1.45 -5.83
CA GLY A 113 -4.57 -2.79 -6.36
C GLY A 113 -6.01 -3.27 -6.13
N GLY A 114 -6.54 -3.07 -4.92
CA GLY A 114 -7.91 -3.43 -4.59
C GLY A 114 -8.94 -2.67 -5.42
N TYR A 115 -8.72 -1.35 -5.61
CA TYR A 115 -9.58 -0.55 -6.48
C TYR A 115 -9.65 -1.10 -7.91
N TYR A 116 -8.50 -1.34 -8.55
CA TYR A 116 -8.49 -1.86 -9.93
C TYR A 116 -8.99 -3.31 -10.02
N ALA A 117 -8.73 -4.13 -9.00
CA ALA A 117 -9.29 -5.47 -8.94
C ALA A 117 -10.82 -5.45 -8.86
N LYS A 118 -11.39 -4.52 -8.07
CA LYS A 118 -12.84 -4.34 -7.95
C LYS A 118 -13.52 -3.87 -9.24
N GLN A 119 -12.78 -3.15 -10.12
CA GLN A 119 -13.27 -2.68 -11.41
C GLN A 119 -13.12 -3.71 -12.53
N SER A 120 -12.50 -4.87 -12.25
CA SER A 120 -12.28 -5.92 -13.25
C SER A 120 -13.57 -6.68 -13.56
N ASP A 121 -13.76 -7.02 -14.84
CA ASP A 121 -14.81 -7.94 -15.28
C ASP A 121 -14.45 -9.42 -15.06
N VAL A 122 -13.20 -9.71 -14.62
CA VAL A 122 -12.70 -11.05 -14.29
C VAL A 122 -12.56 -11.14 -12.79
N ASP A 123 -12.98 -12.27 -12.23
CA ASP A 123 -12.85 -12.52 -10.80
C ASP A 123 -11.37 -12.63 -10.38
N LEU A 124 -10.96 -11.73 -9.49
CA LEU A 124 -9.60 -11.62 -8.99
C LEU A 124 -9.57 -11.87 -7.48
N VAL A 125 -8.58 -12.63 -7.06
CA VAL A 125 -8.25 -12.79 -5.64
C VAL A 125 -7.28 -11.70 -5.24
N VAL A 126 -7.60 -10.98 -4.15
CA VAL A 126 -6.75 -9.94 -3.56
C VAL A 126 -6.37 -10.41 -2.16
N VAL A 127 -5.10 -10.72 -1.96
CA VAL A 127 -4.57 -11.21 -0.68
C VAL A 127 -3.57 -10.22 -0.12
N GLU A 128 -3.80 -9.77 1.10
CA GLU A 128 -2.85 -8.90 1.79
C GLU A 128 -1.53 -9.62 2.07
N ILE A 129 -0.42 -9.00 1.71
CA ILE A 129 0.91 -9.51 2.05
C ILE A 129 1.08 -9.39 3.57
N PRO A 130 1.33 -10.48 4.31
CA PRO A 130 1.47 -10.43 5.75
C PRO A 130 2.52 -9.40 6.18
N GLU A 131 2.26 -8.65 7.25
CA GLU A 131 3.21 -7.65 7.74
C GLU A 131 4.52 -8.28 8.20
N TYR A 132 4.43 -9.47 8.79
CA TYR A 132 5.56 -10.25 9.28
C TYR A 132 5.49 -11.66 8.71
N ALA A 133 6.59 -12.11 8.09
CA ALA A 133 6.72 -13.52 7.75
C ALA A 133 6.84 -14.34 9.05
N GLU A 134 6.10 -15.42 9.16
CA GLU A 134 6.29 -16.37 10.24
C GLU A 134 7.76 -16.83 10.23
N GLY A 135 8.46 -16.60 11.35
CA GLY A 135 9.82 -17.07 11.60
C GLY A 135 10.95 -16.16 11.13
N ASN A 136 10.78 -15.22 10.19
CA ASN A 136 11.89 -14.34 9.78
C ASN A 136 11.45 -12.97 9.20
N SER A 137 11.17 -12.01 10.07
CA SER A 137 10.81 -10.64 9.72
C SER A 137 11.84 -9.90 8.84
N ARG A 138 13.09 -10.37 8.80
CA ARG A 138 14.14 -9.75 7.97
C ARG A 138 14.00 -10.05 6.49
N LEU A 139 13.35 -11.17 6.12
CA LEU A 139 13.15 -11.55 4.72
C LEU A 139 12.02 -10.76 4.06
N GLN A 140 11.05 -10.33 4.84
CA GLN A 140 9.84 -9.71 4.29
C GLN A 140 10.00 -8.22 3.99
N GLY A 141 10.75 -7.49 4.82
CA GLY A 141 10.76 -6.02 4.76
C GLY A 141 9.44 -5.41 5.27
N LYS A 142 9.32 -4.10 5.19
CA LYS A 142 8.10 -3.40 5.59
C LYS A 142 7.11 -3.36 4.43
N THR A 143 5.92 -3.89 4.63
CA THR A 143 4.85 -3.98 3.63
C THR A 143 3.61 -3.17 3.99
N TYR A 144 3.50 -2.70 5.25
CA TYR A 144 2.37 -1.96 5.80
C TYR A 144 2.76 -0.59 6.35
N TRP A 145 1.85 0.37 6.25
CA TRP A 145 2.00 1.72 6.78
C TRP A 145 0.70 2.22 7.40
N ASN A 146 0.83 2.93 8.51
CA ASN A 146 -0.22 3.80 9.01
C ASN A 146 -0.33 5.03 8.12
N ILE A 147 -1.54 5.37 7.71
CA ILE A 147 -1.83 6.46 6.78
C ILE A 147 -2.54 7.59 7.54
N SER A 148 -2.04 8.78 7.31
CA SER A 148 -2.49 10.04 7.92
C SER A 148 -2.76 11.08 6.85
N ALA A 149 -3.45 12.15 7.21
CA ALA A 149 -3.38 13.40 6.47
C ALA A 149 -2.16 14.21 6.90
N GLY A 150 -1.62 15.02 6.00
CA GLY A 150 -0.46 15.86 6.25
C GLY A 150 -0.71 17.31 5.86
N VAL A 151 -0.21 18.23 6.69
CA VAL A 151 -0.20 19.67 6.46
C VAL A 151 1.23 20.18 6.51
N ARG A 152 1.45 21.45 6.15
CA ARG A 152 2.75 22.10 6.31
C ARG A 152 3.19 22.10 7.78
N LYS A 153 4.49 22.05 7.99
CA LYS A 153 5.07 22.17 9.34
C LYS A 153 4.58 23.45 10.05
N ARG A 154 4.30 23.30 11.32
CA ARG A 154 3.82 24.35 12.24
C ARG A 154 2.39 24.85 11.97
N GLU A 155 1.62 24.23 11.09
CA GLU A 155 0.18 24.53 10.92
C GLU A 155 -0.67 23.65 11.86
N VAL A 156 -0.45 23.81 13.17
CA VAL A 156 -1.08 22.96 14.21
C VAL A 156 -2.60 23.05 14.16
N GLU A 157 -3.16 24.24 14.07
CA GLU A 157 -4.63 24.45 14.03
C GLU A 157 -5.25 23.76 12.81
N ARG A 158 -4.61 23.87 11.66
CA ARG A 158 -5.08 23.20 10.43
C ARG A 158 -5.00 21.68 10.57
N ARG A 159 -3.92 21.15 11.14
CA ARG A 159 -3.80 19.71 11.41
C ARG A 159 -4.93 19.22 12.32
N GLU A 160 -5.21 19.93 13.41
CA GLU A 160 -6.27 19.57 14.37
C GLU A 160 -7.66 19.65 13.76
N MET A 161 -7.91 20.66 12.93
CA MET A 161 -9.17 20.80 12.18
C MET A 161 -9.36 19.60 11.22
N VAL A 162 -8.33 19.24 10.46
CA VAL A 162 -8.37 18.10 9.53
C VAL A 162 -8.52 16.78 10.29
N GLU A 163 -7.76 16.58 11.38
CA GLU A 163 -7.87 15.41 12.25
C GLU A 163 -9.30 15.26 12.79
N GLY A 164 -9.85 16.32 13.34
CA GLY A 164 -11.22 16.30 13.85
C GLY A 164 -12.28 16.01 12.77
N ALA A 165 -12.09 16.52 11.55
CA ALA A 165 -12.98 16.22 10.44
C ALA A 165 -12.91 14.74 10.02
N ILE A 166 -11.72 14.17 9.94
CA ILE A 166 -11.50 12.75 9.61
C ILE A 166 -12.17 11.86 10.66
N PHE A 167 -11.87 12.07 11.95
CA PHE A 167 -12.37 11.19 13.01
C PHE A 167 -13.87 11.28 13.23
N ARG A 168 -14.50 12.44 12.99
CA ARG A 168 -15.97 12.54 12.99
C ARG A 168 -16.66 11.79 11.85
N ASN A 169 -15.94 11.44 10.79
CA ASN A 169 -16.49 10.76 9.62
C ASN A 169 -15.81 9.42 9.34
N LEU A 170 -15.14 8.84 10.33
CA LEU A 170 -14.30 7.65 10.12
C LEU A 170 -15.10 6.47 9.56
N ASP A 171 -16.30 6.21 10.11
CA ASP A 171 -17.18 5.14 9.63
C ASP A 171 -17.58 5.32 8.16
N LYS A 172 -17.83 6.58 7.74
CA LYS A 172 -18.14 6.89 6.34
C LYS A 172 -16.93 6.70 5.45
N ILE A 173 -15.74 7.04 5.94
CA ILE A 173 -14.49 6.85 5.20
C ILE A 173 -14.28 5.35 4.98
N TYR A 174 -14.44 4.52 5.99
CA TYR A 174 -14.32 3.06 5.87
C TYR A 174 -15.36 2.47 4.93
N ALA A 175 -16.62 2.90 5.03
CA ALA A 175 -17.67 2.46 4.11
C ALA A 175 -17.35 2.79 2.64
N ILE A 176 -16.77 3.97 2.37
CA ILE A 176 -16.31 4.34 1.03
C ILE A 176 -15.12 3.45 0.60
N MET A 177 -14.18 3.18 1.50
CA MET A 177 -13.05 2.30 1.18
C MET A 177 -13.52 0.89 0.82
N ASP A 178 -14.49 0.34 1.55
CA ASP A 178 -15.11 -0.96 1.27
C ASP A 178 -15.85 -0.96 -0.08
N GLU A 179 -16.62 0.11 -0.36
CA GLU A 179 -17.31 0.29 -1.64
C GLU A 179 -16.34 0.26 -2.83
N TYR A 180 -15.16 0.86 -2.67
CA TYR A 180 -14.12 0.91 -3.70
C TYR A 180 -13.18 -0.29 -3.70
N GLY A 181 -13.40 -1.28 -2.82
CA GLY A 181 -12.56 -2.48 -2.72
C GLY A 181 -11.14 -2.18 -2.20
N ILE A 182 -10.99 -1.15 -1.39
CA ILE A 182 -9.71 -0.73 -0.82
C ILE A 182 -9.41 -1.54 0.44
N PRO A 183 -8.42 -2.45 0.43
CA PRO A 183 -8.02 -3.18 1.62
C PRO A 183 -7.48 -2.21 2.68
N HIS A 184 -8.02 -2.31 3.89
CA HIS A 184 -7.59 -1.48 5.00
C HIS A 184 -7.79 -2.19 6.35
N THR A 185 -6.99 -1.82 7.32
CA THR A 185 -7.10 -2.27 8.69
C THR A 185 -7.03 -1.08 9.66
N GLU A 186 -7.38 -1.33 10.91
CA GLU A 186 -7.22 -0.32 11.95
C GLU A 186 -5.75 0.09 12.11
N PRO A 187 -5.48 1.38 12.38
CA PRO A 187 -4.14 1.85 12.66
C PRO A 187 -3.54 1.18 13.90
N ILE A 188 -2.27 0.83 13.83
CA ILE A 188 -1.51 0.46 15.02
C ILE A 188 -0.93 1.72 15.62
N PHE A 189 -1.45 2.14 16.77
CA PHE A 189 -0.88 3.22 17.55
C PHE A 189 0.34 2.68 18.30
N VAL A 190 1.51 2.79 17.70
CA VAL A 190 2.76 2.69 18.44
C VAL A 190 2.83 3.94 19.31
N ASP A 191 2.94 3.75 20.62
CA ASP A 191 3.02 4.87 21.56
C ASP A 191 4.06 5.88 21.05
N ARG A 192 3.64 7.13 20.83
CA ARG A 192 4.50 8.18 20.25
C ARG A 192 5.82 8.35 21.02
N LEU A 193 5.82 7.96 22.27
CA LEU A 193 7.00 7.99 23.13
C LEU A 193 8.08 6.97 22.74
N ASP A 194 7.71 5.79 22.28
CA ASP A 194 8.68 4.76 21.91
C ASP A 194 9.23 4.97 20.48
N GLY A 195 8.43 5.44 19.55
CA GLY A 195 8.87 5.79 18.19
C GLY A 195 9.79 7.01 18.15
N TYR A 196 9.53 8.01 18.98
CA TYR A 196 10.30 9.25 18.99
C TYR A 196 11.67 9.13 19.67
N LYS A 197 11.80 8.21 20.64
CA LYS A 197 13.08 7.95 21.33
C LYS A 197 14.05 7.13 20.51
N ARG A 198 13.60 6.34 19.54
CA ARG A 198 14.48 5.49 18.71
C ARG A 198 15.20 6.23 17.60
N HIS A 199 14.73 7.43 17.21
CA HIS A 199 15.36 8.24 16.15
C HIS A 199 16.30 9.34 16.68
N LYS A 200 16.55 9.38 18.00
CA LYS A 200 17.49 10.33 18.61
C LYS A 200 18.77 9.66 19.14
N LYS A 201 19.16 8.52 18.56
CA LYS A 201 20.48 7.94 18.78
C LYS A 201 21.24 7.83 17.48
#